data_2fd22e263dbb9281bc02405783121aed
#
_entry.id   2fd22e263dbb9281bc02405783121aed
#
_cell.length_a   1.000
_cell.length_b   1.000
_cell.length_c   1.000
_cell.angle_alpha   90.00
_cell.angle_beta   90.00
_cell.angle_gamma   90.00
#
_symmetry.space_group_name_H-M   'P 1'
#
loop_
_entity.id
_entity.type
_entity.pdbx_description
1 polymer ?
#
loop_
_entity_poly.entity_id
_entity_poly.type
_entity_poly.pdbx_seq_one_letter_code
_entity_poly.pdbx_strand_id
1 'polypeptide(L)'
;MDVLAREAVLSIPQEDLQYAKPDEVELYAHALDLHSKLLSPLDYAVAVSQAKRYHHVELLNRYLVALTEGRLYFDGPGPAPVSHDEEDEVGRPVLVHPTRGDRPVYNIAISMPPRHGKSYLVSEHLPAWFLSNYPKYSVLL
;
A
#
# COMPACT_ATOMS: atom_id res chain seq x y z
N MET A 1 -2.72 17.92 1.72
CA MET A 1 -2.32 17.63 3.12
C MET A 1 -1.02 16.85 3.08
N ASP A 2 -0.03 17.30 3.82
CA ASP A 2 1.26 16.62 4.01
C ASP A 2 1.04 15.27 4.74
N VAL A 3 1.93 14.30 4.51
CA VAL A 3 1.88 12.96 5.13
C VAL A 3 1.93 13.05 6.65
N LEU A 4 2.84 13.87 7.19
CA LEU A 4 2.97 14.06 8.64
C LEU A 4 1.74 14.73 9.25
N ALA A 5 1.16 15.71 8.57
CA ALA A 5 -0.07 16.36 9.01
C ALA A 5 -1.26 15.38 8.98
N ARG A 6 -1.34 14.52 7.97
CA ARG A 6 -2.36 13.47 7.87
C ARG A 6 -2.25 12.47 9.03
N GLU A 7 -1.04 11.97 9.29
CA GLU A 7 -0.82 11.03 10.41
C GLU A 7 -1.12 11.66 11.76
N ALA A 8 -0.73 12.92 11.96
CA ALA A 8 -1.05 13.63 13.18
C ALA A 8 -2.56 13.80 13.39
N VAL A 9 -3.31 14.12 12.34
CA VAL A 9 -4.77 14.25 12.42
C VAL A 9 -5.43 12.89 12.68
N LEU A 10 -4.98 11.83 12.04
CA LEU A 10 -5.52 10.46 12.22
C LEU A 10 -5.18 9.85 13.58
N SER A 11 -4.19 10.39 14.29
CA SER A 11 -3.85 9.96 15.65
C SER A 11 -4.79 10.49 16.72
N ILE A 12 -5.71 11.40 16.39
CA ILE A 12 -6.69 11.94 17.33
C ILE A 12 -7.67 10.84 17.73
N PRO A 13 -7.85 10.54 19.03
CA PRO A 13 -8.80 9.55 19.49
C PRO A 13 -10.24 9.88 19.03
N GLN A 14 -10.99 8.87 18.61
CA GLN A 14 -12.36 9.08 18.11
C GLN A 14 -13.29 9.69 19.18
N GLU A 15 -13.04 9.40 20.45
CA GLU A 15 -13.78 9.96 21.58
C GLU A 15 -13.61 11.47 21.71
N ASP A 16 -12.46 12.01 21.28
CA ASP A 16 -12.20 13.45 21.32
C ASP A 16 -12.91 14.21 20.19
N LEU A 17 -13.27 13.51 19.10
CA LEU A 17 -13.95 14.13 17.95
C LEU A 17 -15.37 14.64 18.30
N GLN A 18 -16.00 14.11 19.34
CA GLN A 18 -17.31 14.60 19.81
C GLN A 18 -17.24 16.04 20.38
N TYR A 19 -16.05 16.50 20.79
CA TYR A 19 -15.80 17.84 21.30
C TYR A 19 -15.10 18.74 20.29
N ALA A 20 -14.75 18.19 19.11
CA ALA A 20 -14.05 18.91 18.07
C ALA A 20 -14.94 19.95 17.40
N LYS A 21 -14.31 21.02 16.91
CA LYS A 21 -15.02 22.02 16.11
C LYS A 21 -15.39 21.46 14.73
N PRO A 22 -16.40 22.03 14.06
CA PRO A 22 -16.82 21.56 12.73
C PRO A 22 -15.69 21.51 11.70
N ASP A 23 -14.79 22.48 11.71
CA ASP A 23 -13.61 22.53 10.84
C ASP A 23 -12.58 21.43 11.16
N GLU A 24 -12.44 21.07 12.42
CA GLU A 24 -11.56 19.95 12.86
C GLU A 24 -12.15 18.60 12.44
N VAL A 25 -13.46 18.43 12.53
CA VAL A 25 -14.16 17.23 12.06
C VAL A 25 -14.05 17.08 10.54
N GLU A 26 -14.20 18.18 9.79
CA GLU A 26 -14.03 18.17 8.34
C GLU A 26 -12.58 17.83 7.94
N LEU A 27 -11.59 18.37 8.66
CA LEU A 27 -10.19 18.06 8.45
C LEU A 27 -9.89 16.57 8.71
N TYR A 28 -10.46 16.01 9.78
CA TYR A 28 -10.33 14.58 10.10
C TYR A 28 -10.95 13.71 9.01
N ALA A 29 -12.16 14.03 8.56
CA ALA A 29 -12.84 13.31 7.48
C ALA A 29 -12.03 13.35 6.17
N HIS A 30 -11.44 14.50 5.84
CA HIS A 30 -10.56 14.65 4.69
C HIS A 30 -9.28 13.82 4.84
N ALA A 31 -8.65 13.81 6.02
CA ALA A 31 -7.47 13.00 6.29
C ALA A 31 -7.78 11.50 6.17
N LEU A 32 -8.93 11.05 6.65
CA LEU A 32 -9.37 9.67 6.58
C LEU A 32 -9.65 9.24 5.13
N ASP A 33 -10.33 10.09 4.35
CA ASP A 33 -10.57 9.83 2.93
C ASP A 33 -9.25 9.72 2.15
N LEU A 34 -8.33 10.65 2.37
CA LEU A 34 -7.01 10.61 1.74
C LEU A 34 -6.22 9.38 2.17
N HIS A 35 -6.25 9.01 3.45
CA HIS A 35 -5.60 7.81 3.96
C HIS A 35 -6.14 6.56 3.27
N SER A 36 -7.45 6.42 3.15
CA SER A 36 -8.06 5.27 2.48
C SER A 36 -7.63 5.12 1.03
N LYS A 37 -7.47 6.22 0.31
CA LYS A 37 -6.97 6.25 -1.08
C LYS A 37 -5.49 5.87 -1.19
N LEU A 38 -4.71 6.16 -0.16
CA LEU A 38 -3.26 5.97 -0.15
C LEU A 38 -2.79 4.69 0.54
N LEU A 39 -3.70 3.79 0.95
CA LEU A 39 -3.34 2.52 1.57
C LEU A 39 -2.51 1.61 0.65
N SER A 40 -2.84 1.59 -0.63
CA SER A 40 -2.09 0.80 -1.61
C SER A 40 -2.20 1.38 -3.02
N PRO A 41 -1.33 0.96 -3.96
CA PRO A 41 -1.46 1.34 -5.37
C PRO A 41 -2.83 1.02 -5.98
N LEU A 42 -3.43 -0.11 -5.59
CA LEU A 42 -4.75 -0.50 -6.08
C LEU A 42 -5.87 0.36 -5.47
N ASP A 43 -5.78 0.71 -4.19
CA ASP A 43 -6.74 1.64 -3.57
C ASP A 43 -6.68 3.00 -4.24
N TYR A 44 -5.48 3.48 -4.52
CA TYR A 44 -5.28 4.70 -5.30
C TYR A 44 -5.89 4.61 -6.70
N ALA A 45 -5.65 3.52 -7.43
CA ALA A 45 -6.21 3.27 -8.76
C ALA A 45 -7.75 3.21 -8.74
N VAL A 46 -8.34 2.59 -7.74
CA VAL A 46 -9.80 2.54 -7.56
C VAL A 46 -10.37 3.93 -7.33
N ALA A 47 -9.73 4.72 -6.47
CA ALA A 47 -10.20 6.06 -6.11
C ALA A 47 -10.07 7.06 -7.27
N VAL A 48 -8.98 7.01 -8.03
CA VAL A 48 -8.66 8.00 -9.09
C VAL A 48 -9.26 7.61 -10.45
N SER A 49 -9.27 6.32 -10.77
CA SER A 49 -9.58 5.84 -12.12
C SER A 49 -10.69 4.78 -12.13
N GLN A 50 -11.36 4.54 -11.01
CA GLN A 50 -12.41 3.53 -10.88
C GLN A 50 -11.95 2.12 -11.30
N ALA A 51 -10.70 1.78 -11.02
CA ALA A 51 -10.11 0.48 -11.32
C ALA A 51 -10.91 -0.64 -10.69
N LYS A 52 -11.03 -1.77 -11.40
CA LYS A 52 -11.70 -2.96 -10.87
C LYS A 52 -10.72 -3.81 -10.07
N ARG A 53 -11.21 -4.32 -8.95
CA ARG A 53 -10.45 -5.26 -8.09
C ARG A 53 -10.61 -6.69 -8.62
N TYR A 54 -9.67 -7.11 -9.46
CA TYR A 54 -9.57 -8.50 -9.86
C TYR A 54 -8.59 -9.24 -8.94
N HIS A 55 -8.85 -10.49 -8.63
CA HIS A 55 -8.02 -11.30 -7.73
C HIS A 55 -6.52 -11.29 -8.07
N HIS A 56 -6.17 -11.42 -9.33
CA HIS A 56 -4.77 -11.37 -9.77
C HIS A 56 -4.12 -9.98 -9.60
N VAL A 57 -4.91 -8.91 -9.72
CA VAL A 57 -4.44 -7.54 -9.49
C VAL A 57 -4.28 -7.29 -8.00
N GLU A 58 -5.17 -7.80 -7.17
CA GLU A 58 -5.05 -7.72 -5.70
C GLU A 58 -3.82 -8.48 -5.20
N LEU A 59 -3.57 -9.68 -5.75
CA LEU A 59 -2.37 -10.43 -5.44
C LEU A 59 -1.09 -9.66 -5.81
N LEU A 60 -1.04 -9.10 -7.02
CA LEU A 60 0.07 -8.26 -7.45
C LEU A 60 0.25 -7.05 -6.52
N ASN A 61 -0.84 -6.39 -6.18
CA ASN A 61 -0.83 -5.23 -5.29
C ASN A 61 -0.20 -5.55 -3.92
N ARG A 62 -0.52 -6.69 -3.32
CA ARG A 62 0.08 -7.13 -2.05
C ARG A 62 1.60 -7.26 -2.15
N TYR A 63 2.10 -7.87 -3.21
CA TYR A 63 3.55 -7.99 -3.43
C TYR A 63 4.22 -6.62 -3.62
N LEU A 64 3.58 -5.71 -4.36
CA LEU A 64 4.11 -4.37 -4.58
C LEU A 64 4.19 -3.57 -3.28
N VAL A 65 3.16 -3.60 -2.47
CA VAL A 65 3.14 -2.95 -1.15
C VAL A 65 4.23 -3.53 -0.23
N ALA A 66 4.29 -4.87 -0.12
CA ALA A 66 5.29 -5.53 0.71
C ALA A 66 6.74 -5.24 0.24
N LEU A 67 6.96 -5.14 -1.07
CA LEU A 67 8.25 -4.76 -1.64
C LEU A 67 8.63 -3.32 -1.26
N THR A 68 7.73 -2.36 -1.44
CA THR A 68 7.99 -0.95 -1.15
C THR A 68 8.20 -0.68 0.33
N GLU A 69 7.56 -1.45 1.19
CA GLU A 69 7.69 -1.35 2.65
C GLU A 69 8.81 -2.21 3.24
N GLY A 70 9.57 -2.92 2.39
CA GLY A 70 10.67 -3.78 2.84
C GLY A 70 10.22 -5.03 3.62
N ARG A 71 8.96 -5.44 3.46
CA ARG A 71 8.35 -6.59 4.15
C ARG A 71 8.31 -7.88 3.31
N LEU A 72 8.97 -7.88 2.15
CA LEU A 72 9.05 -9.04 1.28
C LEU A 72 10.39 -9.76 1.48
N TYR A 73 10.32 -11.02 1.89
CA TYR A 73 11.47 -11.87 2.16
C TYR A 73 11.41 -13.14 1.34
N PHE A 74 12.57 -13.66 0.97
CA PHE A 74 12.71 -14.88 0.18
C PHE A 74 13.85 -15.75 0.70
N ASP A 75 13.58 -17.05 0.81
CA ASP A 75 14.58 -18.04 1.13
C ASP A 75 14.34 -19.34 0.37
N GLY A 76 15.00 -19.50 -0.73
CA GLY A 76 14.96 -20.70 -1.53
C GLY A 76 14.27 -20.58 -2.89
N PRO A 77 14.24 -21.63 -3.68
CA PRO A 77 13.61 -21.67 -5.00
C PRO A 77 12.07 -21.74 -4.89
N GLY A 78 11.40 -20.92 -5.64
CA GLY A 78 9.96 -20.99 -5.80
C GLY A 78 9.21 -19.74 -5.36
N PRO A 79 7.96 -19.60 -5.77
CA PRO A 79 7.13 -18.47 -5.37
C PRO A 79 6.83 -18.55 -3.87
N ALA A 80 6.98 -17.44 -3.19
CA ALA A 80 6.59 -17.32 -1.81
C ALA A 80 5.06 -17.44 -1.70
N PRO A 81 4.51 -18.40 -0.99
CA PRO A 81 3.12 -18.34 -0.62
C PRO A 81 2.91 -17.17 0.32
N VAL A 82 1.76 -16.55 0.17
CA VAL A 82 1.34 -15.50 1.09
C VAL A 82 0.96 -16.16 2.40
N SER A 83 1.76 -15.94 3.44
CA SER A 83 1.29 -16.21 4.80
C SER A 83 0.31 -15.10 5.15
N HIS A 84 -0.95 -15.44 5.36
CA HIS A 84 -1.97 -14.49 5.79
C HIS A 84 -1.99 -14.33 7.31
N ASP A 85 -1.19 -15.12 8.02
CA ASP A 85 -1.27 -15.28 9.46
C ASP A 85 -0.18 -14.51 10.22
N GLU A 86 0.81 -13.97 9.50
CA GLU A 86 1.86 -13.14 10.09
C GLU A 86 1.57 -11.66 9.83
N GLU A 87 1.48 -10.90 10.90
CA GLU A 87 1.36 -9.44 10.87
C GLU A 87 2.64 -8.82 11.43
N ASP A 88 2.98 -7.64 10.95
CA ASP A 88 4.05 -6.85 11.56
C ASP A 88 3.58 -6.20 12.87
N GLU A 89 4.48 -5.49 13.56
CA GLU A 89 4.19 -4.82 14.84
C GLU A 89 3.02 -3.81 14.77
N VAL A 90 2.59 -3.46 13.56
CA VAL A 90 1.50 -2.50 13.31
C VAL A 90 0.24 -3.22 12.78
N GLY A 91 0.23 -4.56 12.75
CA GLY A 91 -0.93 -5.35 12.28
C GLY A 91 -1.05 -5.41 10.75
N ARG A 92 0.03 -5.19 10.00
CA ARG A 92 0.03 -5.30 8.54
C ARG A 92 0.48 -6.69 8.10
N PRO A 93 -0.18 -7.31 7.10
CA PRO A 93 0.19 -8.63 6.64
C PRO A 93 1.60 -8.65 6.07
N VAL A 94 2.42 -9.57 6.55
CA VAL A 94 3.78 -9.79 6.07
C VAL A 94 3.75 -10.91 5.03
N LEU A 95 4.28 -10.63 3.84
CA LEU A 95 4.45 -11.63 2.79
C LEU A 95 5.77 -12.36 3.00
N VAL A 96 5.68 -13.55 3.53
CA VAL A 96 6.86 -14.34 3.89
C VAL A 96 6.81 -15.70 3.19
N HIS A 97 7.95 -16.11 2.63
CA HIS A 97 8.10 -17.48 2.15
C HIS A 97 8.10 -18.44 3.35
N PRO A 98 7.44 -19.61 3.29
CA PRO A 98 7.38 -20.56 4.41
C PRO A 98 8.74 -21.02 4.91
N THR A 99 9.70 -21.11 3.99
CA THR A 99 11.10 -21.47 4.29
C THR A 99 12.00 -20.23 4.35
N ARG A 100 11.41 -19.10 4.64
CA ARG A 100 12.12 -17.87 4.57
C ARG A 100 13.32 -17.84 5.50
N GLY A 101 14.38 -17.30 4.98
CA GLY A 101 15.48 -16.80 5.78
C GLY A 101 15.36 -15.29 5.99
N ASP A 102 16.51 -14.71 6.21
CA ASP A 102 16.63 -13.29 6.54
C ASP A 102 16.98 -12.42 5.33
N ARG A 103 16.74 -12.94 4.10
CA ARG A 103 17.06 -12.22 2.86
C ARG A 103 15.90 -11.38 2.36
N PRO A 104 15.99 -10.06 2.44
CA PRO A 104 14.96 -9.19 1.88
C PRO A 104 15.00 -9.21 0.35
N VAL A 105 13.83 -9.11 -0.26
CA VAL A 105 13.66 -8.99 -1.70
C VAL A 105 13.61 -7.51 -2.07
N TYR A 106 14.51 -7.09 -2.96
CA TYR A 106 14.58 -5.72 -3.48
C TYR A 106 14.10 -5.57 -4.92
N ASN A 107 13.96 -6.70 -5.63
CA ASN A 107 13.57 -6.71 -7.03
C ASN A 107 12.51 -7.77 -7.26
N ILE A 108 11.53 -7.45 -8.08
CA ILE A 108 10.47 -8.36 -8.49
C ILE A 108 10.34 -8.37 -10.01
N ALA A 109 10.24 -9.56 -10.59
CA ALA A 109 9.91 -9.73 -12.00
C ALA A 109 8.44 -10.15 -12.13
N ILE A 110 7.67 -9.41 -12.91
CA ILE A 110 6.23 -9.61 -13.05
C ILE A 110 5.93 -10.07 -14.47
N SER A 111 5.44 -11.32 -14.58
CA SER A 111 4.93 -11.89 -15.84
C SER A 111 3.44 -12.08 -15.72
N MET A 112 2.69 -11.41 -16.56
CA MET A 112 1.23 -11.51 -16.64
C MET A 112 0.79 -11.45 -18.11
N PRO A 113 -0.30 -12.11 -18.49
CA PRO A 113 -0.87 -11.97 -19.82
C PRO A 113 -1.19 -10.51 -20.18
N PRO A 114 -1.19 -10.14 -21.46
CA PRO A 114 -1.60 -8.81 -21.89
C PRO A 114 -3.01 -8.45 -21.39
N ARG A 115 -3.26 -7.17 -21.18
CA ARG A 115 -4.58 -6.64 -20.76
C ARG A 115 -5.08 -7.08 -19.38
N HIS A 116 -4.20 -7.62 -18.53
CA HIS A 116 -4.53 -8.01 -17.14
C HIS A 116 -4.18 -6.94 -16.10
N GLY A 117 -4.03 -5.69 -16.51
CA GLY A 117 -3.85 -4.57 -15.59
C GLY A 117 -2.42 -4.35 -15.07
N LYS A 118 -1.43 -5.14 -15.53
CA LYS A 118 -0.04 -5.02 -15.06
C LYS A 118 0.52 -3.60 -15.25
N SER A 119 0.57 -3.09 -16.48
CA SER A 119 1.12 -1.77 -16.77
C SER A 119 0.33 -0.66 -16.10
N TYR A 120 -0.98 -0.80 -16.07
CA TYR A 120 -1.88 0.12 -15.40
C TYR A 120 -1.54 0.25 -13.90
N LEU A 121 -1.39 -0.87 -13.20
CA LEU A 121 -1.04 -0.84 -11.78
C LEU A 121 0.42 -0.44 -11.54
N VAL A 122 1.36 -1.04 -12.29
CA VAL A 122 2.80 -0.92 -12.01
C VAL A 122 3.40 0.36 -12.56
N SER A 123 3.01 0.77 -13.78
CA SER A 123 3.64 1.91 -14.45
C SER A 123 2.88 3.23 -14.26
N GLU A 124 1.60 3.19 -13.91
CA GLU A 124 0.79 4.39 -13.73
C GLU A 124 0.48 4.67 -12.25
N HIS A 125 -0.10 3.71 -11.55
CA HIS A 125 -0.62 3.95 -10.20
C HIS A 125 0.38 3.72 -9.08
N LEU A 126 1.27 2.73 -9.21
CA LEU A 126 2.32 2.49 -8.21
C LEU A 126 3.24 3.72 -8.03
N PRO A 127 3.78 4.35 -9.09
CA PRO A 127 4.60 5.54 -8.94
C PRO A 127 3.85 6.71 -8.31
N ALA A 128 2.62 6.96 -8.72
CA ALA A 128 1.79 8.03 -8.18
C ALA A 128 1.48 7.82 -6.70
N TRP A 129 1.06 6.61 -6.33
CA TRP A 129 0.83 6.22 -4.95
C TRP A 129 2.12 6.33 -4.11
N PHE A 130 3.24 5.82 -4.63
CA PHE A 130 4.53 5.83 -3.94
C PHE A 130 4.99 7.26 -3.64
N LEU A 131 4.98 8.14 -4.63
CA LEU A 131 5.39 9.53 -4.45
C LEU A 131 4.44 10.32 -3.54
N SER A 132 3.16 9.97 -3.53
CA SER A 132 2.19 10.58 -2.62
C SER A 132 2.43 10.20 -1.14
N ASN A 133 2.95 8.99 -0.89
CA ASN A 133 3.30 8.54 0.46
C ASN A 133 4.75 8.88 0.84
N TYR A 134 5.64 8.92 -0.14
CA TYR A 134 7.08 9.09 0.07
C TYR A 134 7.65 10.23 -0.82
N PRO A 135 7.25 11.48 -0.58
CA PRO A 135 7.58 12.62 -1.47
C PRO A 135 9.07 12.96 -1.55
N LYS A 136 9.89 12.40 -0.67
CA LYS A 136 11.35 12.61 -0.66
C LYS A 136 12.11 11.67 -1.61
N TYR A 137 11.42 10.69 -2.20
CA TYR A 137 12.02 9.72 -3.11
C TYR A 137 11.76 10.10 -4.57
N SER A 138 12.52 9.45 -5.46
CA SER A 138 12.34 9.56 -6.91
C SER A 138 12.01 8.19 -7.48
N VAL A 139 11.20 8.15 -8.52
CA VAL A 139 10.87 6.94 -9.25
C VAL A 139 11.40 7.06 -10.67
N LEU A 140 12.15 6.05 -11.13
CA LEU A 140 12.59 5.90 -12.52
C LEU A 140 11.69 4.86 -13.19
N LEU A 141 11.10 5.22 -14.33
CA LEU A 141 10.25 4.37 -15.16
C LEU A 141 10.89 4.08 -16.49
#